data_2c44dea4511a881d06955f5cdfcfacef
#
_entry.id   2c44dea4511a881d06955f5cdfcfacef
#
_cell.length_a   1.000
_cell.length_b   1.000
_cell.length_c   1.000
_cell.angle_alpha   90.00
_cell.angle_beta   90.00
_cell.angle_gamma   90.00
#
_symmetry.space_group_name_H-M   'P 1'
#
loop_
_entity.id
_entity.type
_entity.pdbx_description
1 polymer ?
#
loop_
_entity_poly.entity_id
_entity_poly.type
_entity_poly.pdbx_seq_one_letter_code
_entity_poly.pdbx_strand_id
1 'polypeptide(L)'
;MKKKIIISSFAVVILAVAAILFFGNSKSSNDEQLPRVKVKTGTIVDKALAVGTIEPEIEIAVKSKVSGVVKRLFVDVGQFIKAGQPLLEVRPDPTPLELADAKRQVELAQVDVDNLKKNQSRQEILIKNKLISDKEFEDFQRLFDGAELRLKMANEHVALMESGKVTIGETEIESIVKAPIDGFVLNRAIEVGDQVTPQTSYMEGTVLMKMANMERLLFKGTVDEIDVGKMKEGMEVEIKVGALPTDTVRGFLRKIWLKAQKKDNATVFPIEILIPGARNSTLRAGYSANANIIIQKKNNVLTIPERVVTFRNDSSFVKIPKAPGKDEEKHIKTGLSDAISIEVVSGLKEGDEVVEKPVKKID
;
A
#
# COMPACT_ATOMS: atom_id res chain seq x y z
N MET A 1 -38.94 32.85 -90.66
CA MET A 1 -38.58 33.37 -89.35
C MET A 1 -38.29 32.35 -88.21
N LYS A 2 -38.82 31.15 -88.26
CA LYS A 2 -38.65 30.15 -87.13
C LYS A 2 -37.24 29.56 -86.97
N LYS A 3 -36.40 29.45 -88.08
CA LYS A 3 -35.01 28.88 -87.93
C LYS A 3 -33.97 29.80 -87.27
N LYS A 4 -34.14 31.14 -87.33
CA LYS A 4 -33.20 32.07 -86.66
C LYS A 4 -33.37 32.15 -85.16
N ILE A 5 -34.57 31.87 -84.68
CA ILE A 5 -34.87 31.90 -83.21
C ILE A 5 -34.29 30.68 -82.52
N ILE A 6 -34.27 29.48 -83.21
CA ILE A 6 -33.72 28.25 -82.64
C ILE A 6 -32.19 28.30 -82.50
N ILE A 7 -31.50 28.94 -83.49
CA ILE A 7 -30.02 29.08 -83.42
C ILE A 7 -29.60 30.10 -82.34
N SER A 8 -30.35 31.16 -82.11
CA SER A 8 -30.12 32.14 -81.05
C SER A 8 -30.32 31.52 -79.67
N SER A 9 -31.34 30.66 -79.49
CA SER A 9 -31.62 29.97 -78.26
C SER A 9 -30.51 28.95 -77.89
N PHE A 10 -29.96 28.26 -78.92
CA PHE A 10 -28.86 27.29 -78.69
C PHE A 10 -27.52 27.95 -78.31
N ALA A 11 -27.25 29.15 -78.90
CA ALA A 11 -26.06 29.96 -78.55
C ALA A 11 -26.10 30.50 -77.13
N VAL A 12 -27.30 30.88 -76.66
CA VAL A 12 -27.48 31.37 -75.28
C VAL A 12 -27.30 30.22 -74.23
N VAL A 13 -27.78 29.01 -74.60
CA VAL A 13 -27.59 27.81 -73.74
C VAL A 13 -26.12 27.39 -73.65
N ILE A 14 -25.38 27.47 -74.80
CA ILE A 14 -23.95 27.15 -74.79
C ILE A 14 -23.16 28.19 -74.01
N LEU A 15 -23.49 29.48 -74.10
CA LEU A 15 -22.86 30.53 -73.27
C LEU A 15 -23.19 30.39 -71.78
N ALA A 16 -24.39 29.99 -71.43
CA ALA A 16 -24.80 29.75 -70.07
C ALA A 16 -24.06 28.50 -69.48
N VAL A 17 -23.91 27.42 -70.26
CA VAL A 17 -23.17 26.25 -69.85
C VAL A 17 -21.66 26.54 -69.75
N ALA A 18 -21.09 27.33 -70.67
CA ALA A 18 -19.71 27.75 -70.59
C ALA A 18 -19.45 28.70 -69.36
N ALA A 19 -20.39 29.58 -69.06
CA ALA A 19 -20.32 30.40 -67.84
C ALA A 19 -20.42 29.57 -66.56
N ILE A 20 -21.30 28.55 -66.52
CA ILE A 20 -21.40 27.61 -65.37
C ILE A 20 -20.13 26.78 -65.23
N LEU A 21 -19.51 26.33 -66.31
CA LEU A 21 -18.25 25.59 -66.29
C LEU A 21 -17.05 26.49 -65.91
N PHE A 22 -17.06 27.76 -66.29
CA PHE A 22 -15.98 28.73 -65.97
C PHE A 22 -16.11 29.31 -64.56
N PHE A 23 -17.30 29.56 -64.08
CA PHE A 23 -17.58 30.08 -62.73
C PHE A 23 -17.80 28.94 -61.71
N GLY A 24 -18.23 27.73 -62.12
CA GLY A 24 -18.46 26.58 -61.25
C GLY A 24 -17.19 25.87 -60.78
N ASN A 25 -16.03 26.17 -61.40
CA ASN A 25 -14.78 25.53 -61.02
C ASN A 25 -13.86 26.39 -60.16
N SER A 26 -14.39 27.43 -59.50
CA SER A 26 -13.76 28.03 -58.33
C SER A 26 -13.86 27.02 -57.20
N LYS A 27 -12.99 26.00 -57.19
CA LYS A 27 -12.65 25.29 -55.97
C LYS A 27 -12.23 26.38 -55.00
N SER A 28 -13.14 26.81 -54.13
CA SER A 28 -12.81 27.44 -52.89
C SER A 28 -11.91 26.46 -52.17
N SER A 29 -10.59 26.64 -52.26
CA SER A 29 -9.69 26.08 -51.31
C SER A 29 -10.15 26.66 -50.00
N ASN A 30 -10.96 25.85 -49.27
CA ASN A 30 -11.15 26.08 -47.84
C ASN A 30 -9.74 25.98 -47.28
N ASP A 31 -9.03 27.10 -47.20
CA ASP A 31 -7.87 27.27 -46.36
C ASP A 31 -8.40 27.09 -44.90
N GLU A 32 -8.57 25.84 -44.51
CA GLU A 32 -8.79 25.52 -43.11
C GLU A 32 -7.59 26.10 -42.36
N GLN A 33 -7.76 27.32 -41.86
CA GLN A 33 -6.76 27.97 -41.04
C GLN A 33 -6.57 27.04 -39.82
N LEU A 34 -5.49 26.30 -39.86
CA LEU A 34 -5.13 25.42 -38.76
C LEU A 34 -5.13 26.21 -37.45
N PRO A 35 -5.63 25.62 -36.35
CA PRO A 35 -5.64 26.27 -35.05
C PRO A 35 -4.23 26.74 -34.70
N ARG A 36 -4.15 27.93 -34.11
CA ARG A 36 -2.89 28.54 -33.67
C ARG A 36 -2.81 28.54 -32.17
N VAL A 37 -1.63 28.21 -31.65
CA VAL A 37 -1.34 28.24 -30.23
C VAL A 37 -0.27 29.26 -29.95
N LYS A 38 -0.47 30.09 -28.93
CA LYS A 38 0.54 31.09 -28.51
C LYS A 38 1.55 30.46 -27.54
N VAL A 39 2.79 30.82 -27.73
CA VAL A 39 3.86 30.54 -26.77
C VAL A 39 3.58 31.30 -25.49
N LYS A 40 3.54 30.59 -24.37
CA LYS A 40 3.23 31.15 -23.05
C LYS A 40 4.34 30.79 -22.07
N THR A 41 4.54 31.68 -21.11
CA THR A 41 5.38 31.36 -19.95
C THR A 41 4.57 30.48 -18.97
N GLY A 42 5.14 29.39 -18.53
CA GLY A 42 4.48 28.40 -17.66
C GLY A 42 5.44 27.60 -16.79
N THR A 43 4.88 26.66 -16.08
CA THR A 43 5.62 25.66 -15.28
C THR A 43 5.48 24.30 -15.95
N ILE A 44 6.60 23.60 -16.12
CA ILE A 44 6.64 22.21 -16.58
C ILE A 44 7.18 21.32 -15.46
N VAL A 45 6.52 20.18 -15.27
CA VAL A 45 6.88 19.22 -14.23
C VAL A 45 7.00 17.84 -14.86
N ASP A 46 8.22 17.32 -14.98
CA ASP A 46 8.47 15.91 -15.29
C ASP A 46 8.20 15.08 -14.04
N LYS A 47 7.33 14.09 -14.16
CA LYS A 47 6.88 13.28 -13.04
C LYS A 47 6.69 11.82 -13.42
N ALA A 48 7.14 10.94 -12.55
CA ALA A 48 6.83 9.52 -12.64
C ALA A 48 5.50 9.22 -11.94
N LEU A 49 4.71 8.34 -12.54
CA LEU A 49 3.45 7.88 -11.97
C LEU A 49 3.66 6.54 -11.25
N ALA A 50 3.27 6.48 -9.99
CA ALA A 50 3.18 5.24 -9.24
C ALA A 50 1.73 4.95 -8.86
N VAL A 51 1.34 3.68 -8.95
CA VAL A 51 0.02 3.20 -8.54
C VAL A 51 0.18 2.27 -7.34
N GLY A 52 -0.65 2.48 -6.31
CA GLY A 52 -0.54 1.70 -5.08
C GLY A 52 -1.65 1.98 -4.08
N THR A 53 -1.36 1.65 -2.82
CA THR A 53 -2.29 1.78 -1.69
C THR A 53 -1.65 2.53 -0.53
N ILE A 54 -2.50 3.15 0.28
CA ILE A 54 -2.08 3.75 1.54
C ILE A 54 -2.13 2.66 2.61
N GLU A 55 -1.02 2.46 3.31
CA GLU A 55 -0.89 1.45 4.35
C GLU A 55 -0.27 2.05 5.61
N PRO A 56 -0.56 1.51 6.79
CA PRO A 56 0.16 1.90 7.99
C PRO A 56 1.63 1.45 7.90
N GLU A 57 2.53 2.20 8.52
CA GLU A 57 3.95 1.83 8.56
C GLU A 57 4.16 0.49 9.28
N ILE A 58 3.40 0.25 10.34
CA ILE A 58 3.44 -0.97 11.15
C ILE A 58 2.02 -1.51 11.28
N GLU A 59 1.80 -2.71 10.77
CA GLU A 59 0.60 -3.52 10.95
C GLU A 59 0.99 -4.80 11.69
N ILE A 60 0.31 -5.11 12.77
CA ILE A 60 0.58 -6.30 13.58
C ILE A 60 -0.64 -7.22 13.54
N ALA A 61 -0.40 -8.46 13.13
CA ALA A 61 -1.36 -9.54 13.27
C ALA A 61 -1.27 -10.09 14.70
N VAL A 62 -2.30 -9.83 15.50
CA VAL A 62 -2.42 -10.38 16.85
C VAL A 62 -2.83 -11.84 16.74
N LYS A 63 -2.03 -12.74 17.32
CA LYS A 63 -2.23 -14.18 17.29
C LYS A 63 -2.45 -14.73 18.69
N SER A 64 -3.17 -15.84 18.81
CA SER A 64 -3.36 -16.54 20.09
C SER A 64 -2.06 -17.19 20.58
N LYS A 65 -1.85 -17.16 21.89
CA LYS A 65 -0.79 -17.93 22.58
C LYS A 65 -1.32 -19.23 23.19
N VAL A 66 -2.63 -19.41 23.26
CA VAL A 66 -3.29 -20.56 23.84
C VAL A 66 -4.27 -21.17 22.84
N SER A 67 -4.47 -22.50 22.92
CA SER A 67 -5.51 -23.20 22.19
C SER A 67 -6.83 -23.10 22.92
N GLY A 68 -7.94 -22.93 22.19
CA GLY A 68 -9.26 -22.88 22.82
C GLY A 68 -10.30 -22.25 21.93
N VAL A 69 -11.40 -21.81 22.54
CA VAL A 69 -12.54 -21.17 21.89
C VAL A 69 -12.67 -19.72 22.35
N VAL A 70 -12.93 -18.80 21.45
CA VAL A 70 -13.18 -17.39 21.77
C VAL A 70 -14.42 -17.27 22.61
N LYS A 71 -14.26 -16.86 23.88
CA LYS A 71 -15.34 -16.73 24.84
C LYS A 71 -16.00 -15.35 24.76
N ARG A 72 -15.17 -14.31 24.66
CA ARG A 72 -15.63 -12.90 24.67
C ARG A 72 -14.68 -12.03 23.88
N LEU A 73 -15.25 -11.03 23.20
CA LEU A 73 -14.56 -9.93 22.56
C LEU A 73 -14.76 -8.68 23.40
N PHE A 74 -13.69 -7.91 23.64
CA PHE A 74 -13.73 -6.67 24.42
C PHE A 74 -13.66 -5.43 23.56
N VAL A 75 -13.33 -5.59 22.26
CA VAL A 75 -13.06 -4.48 21.34
C VAL A 75 -13.74 -4.73 19.99
N ASP A 76 -14.06 -3.63 19.30
CA ASP A 76 -14.63 -3.64 17.95
C ASP A 76 -13.67 -3.08 16.91
N VAL A 77 -13.96 -3.40 15.63
CA VAL A 77 -13.22 -2.86 14.49
C VAL A 77 -13.37 -1.34 14.43
N GLY A 78 -12.26 -0.64 14.21
CA GLY A 78 -12.18 0.82 14.18
C GLY A 78 -11.96 1.49 15.54
N GLN A 79 -11.95 0.73 16.65
CA GLN A 79 -11.70 1.25 17.97
C GLN A 79 -10.19 1.49 18.19
N PHE A 80 -9.85 2.60 18.87
CA PHE A 80 -8.48 2.87 19.33
C PHE A 80 -8.24 2.14 20.65
N ILE A 81 -7.13 1.41 20.73
CA ILE A 81 -6.75 0.56 21.86
C ILE A 81 -5.33 0.92 22.29
N LYS A 82 -5.09 0.98 23.59
CA LYS A 82 -3.74 1.15 24.14
C LYS A 82 -3.05 -0.20 24.35
N ALA A 83 -1.75 -0.22 24.25
CA ALA A 83 -0.93 -1.39 24.56
C ALA A 83 -1.27 -1.94 25.96
N GLY A 84 -1.38 -3.28 26.06
CA GLY A 84 -1.76 -3.96 27.29
C GLY A 84 -3.26 -4.03 27.57
N GLN A 85 -4.13 -3.31 26.87
CA GLN A 85 -5.58 -3.45 27.04
C GLN A 85 -6.07 -4.81 26.53
N PRO A 86 -7.08 -5.43 27.19
CA PRO A 86 -7.66 -6.69 26.76
C PRO A 86 -8.39 -6.53 25.44
N LEU A 87 -8.13 -7.46 24.52
CA LEU A 87 -8.76 -7.54 23.20
C LEU A 87 -9.86 -8.60 23.18
N LEU A 88 -9.56 -9.78 23.69
CA LEU A 88 -10.48 -10.91 23.76
C LEU A 88 -10.06 -11.91 24.85
N GLU A 89 -10.98 -12.76 25.26
CA GLU A 89 -10.79 -13.87 26.18
C GLU A 89 -10.94 -15.18 25.39
N VAL A 90 -9.91 -16.05 25.48
CA VAL A 90 -9.95 -17.42 24.94
C VAL A 90 -10.21 -18.36 26.09
N ARG A 91 -11.25 -19.19 26.03
CA ARG A 91 -11.45 -20.28 26.97
C ARG A 91 -10.68 -21.49 26.41
N PRO A 92 -9.75 -22.07 27.19
CA PRO A 92 -9.12 -23.33 26.82
C PRO A 92 -10.20 -24.40 26.57
N ASP A 93 -9.96 -25.23 25.56
CA ASP A 93 -10.88 -26.34 25.21
C ASP A 93 -10.02 -27.60 24.97
N PRO A 94 -9.40 -28.14 26.05
CA PRO A 94 -8.61 -29.35 25.93
C PRO A 94 -9.49 -30.53 25.60
N THR A 95 -8.95 -31.47 24.83
CA THR A 95 -9.66 -32.73 24.59
C THR A 95 -9.84 -33.51 25.90
N PRO A 96 -10.90 -34.32 26.04
CA PRO A 96 -11.10 -35.13 27.23
C PRO A 96 -9.91 -36.04 27.58
N LEU A 97 -9.17 -36.50 26.55
CA LEU A 97 -7.95 -37.31 26.75
C LEU A 97 -6.82 -36.48 27.35
N GLU A 98 -6.53 -35.31 26.81
CA GLU A 98 -5.50 -34.39 27.32
C GLU A 98 -5.76 -34.02 28.77
N LEU A 99 -7.01 -33.68 29.10
CA LEU A 99 -7.39 -33.33 30.47
C LEU A 99 -7.24 -34.51 31.41
N ALA A 100 -7.65 -35.72 30.96
CA ALA A 100 -7.48 -36.95 31.75
C ALA A 100 -6.00 -37.29 32.00
N ASP A 101 -5.15 -37.13 31.01
CA ASP A 101 -3.72 -37.35 31.15
C ASP A 101 -3.05 -36.33 32.09
N ALA A 102 -3.42 -35.06 31.99
CA ALA A 102 -2.94 -34.04 32.91
C ALA A 102 -3.34 -34.33 34.37
N LYS A 103 -4.59 -34.73 34.61
CA LYS A 103 -5.08 -35.13 35.95
C LYS A 103 -4.35 -36.34 36.49
N ARG A 104 -4.05 -37.36 35.66
CA ARG A 104 -3.25 -38.51 36.09
C ARG A 104 -1.83 -38.14 36.46
N GLN A 105 -1.21 -37.17 35.75
CA GLN A 105 0.11 -36.65 36.15
C GLN A 105 0.08 -35.99 37.52
N VAL A 106 -0.99 -35.26 37.87
CA VAL A 106 -1.18 -34.76 39.23
C VAL A 106 -1.27 -35.89 40.24
N GLU A 107 -2.11 -36.91 39.96
CA GLU A 107 -2.25 -38.09 40.86
C GLU A 107 -0.91 -38.78 41.10
N LEU A 108 -0.12 -39.04 40.04
CA LEU A 108 1.20 -39.66 40.16
C LEU A 108 2.16 -38.79 40.99
N ALA A 109 2.24 -37.49 40.72
CA ALA A 109 3.09 -36.58 41.46
C ALA A 109 2.65 -36.48 42.94
N GLN A 110 1.34 -36.52 43.20
CA GLN A 110 0.80 -36.58 44.57
C GLN A 110 1.23 -37.83 45.33
N VAL A 111 1.16 -38.99 44.69
CA VAL A 111 1.61 -40.25 45.29
C VAL A 111 3.10 -40.20 45.63
N ASP A 112 3.93 -39.62 44.76
CA ASP A 112 5.37 -39.47 45.02
C ASP A 112 5.61 -38.56 46.24
N VAL A 113 4.94 -37.42 46.34
CA VAL A 113 5.04 -36.51 47.49
C VAL A 113 4.58 -37.21 48.77
N ASP A 114 3.43 -37.90 48.72
CA ASP A 114 2.88 -38.61 49.91
C ASP A 114 3.85 -39.71 50.42
N ASN A 115 4.48 -40.43 49.52
CA ASN A 115 5.48 -41.45 49.88
C ASN A 115 6.73 -40.83 50.51
N LEU A 116 7.25 -39.76 49.93
CA LEU A 116 8.40 -39.04 50.47
C LEU A 116 8.06 -38.35 51.82
N LYS A 117 6.87 -37.81 51.94
CA LYS A 117 6.38 -37.19 53.20
C LYS A 117 6.29 -38.19 54.36
N LYS A 118 5.79 -39.41 54.05
CA LYS A 118 5.82 -40.51 55.07
C LYS A 118 7.24 -40.86 55.48
N ASN A 119 8.20 -40.79 54.60
CA ASN A 119 9.61 -41.07 54.89
C ASN A 119 10.28 -39.84 55.60
N GLN A 120 9.84 -38.62 55.38
CA GLN A 120 10.42 -37.42 55.97
C GLN A 120 10.48 -37.50 57.50
N SER A 121 9.35 -37.85 58.15
CA SER A 121 9.30 -37.98 59.60
C SER A 121 10.30 -39.04 60.11
N ARG A 122 10.54 -40.08 59.35
CA ARG A 122 11.55 -41.11 59.67
C ARG A 122 12.97 -40.54 59.51
N GLN A 123 13.25 -39.84 58.42
CA GLN A 123 14.55 -39.23 58.16
C GLN A 123 14.90 -38.15 59.20
N GLU A 124 13.92 -37.37 59.63
CA GLU A 124 14.08 -36.37 60.69
C GLU A 124 14.46 -37.01 62.06
N ILE A 125 13.87 -38.20 62.38
CA ILE A 125 14.24 -38.94 63.58
C ILE A 125 15.65 -39.51 63.46
N LEU A 126 16.01 -40.06 62.27
CA LEU A 126 17.32 -40.64 62.04
C LEU A 126 18.44 -39.59 62.13
N ILE A 127 18.27 -38.42 61.53
CA ILE A 127 19.28 -37.34 61.59
C ILE A 127 19.42 -36.81 63.02
N LYS A 128 18.29 -36.62 63.72
CA LYS A 128 18.29 -36.18 65.12
C LYS A 128 19.06 -37.15 66.05
N ASN A 129 18.96 -38.46 65.80
CA ASN A 129 19.67 -39.50 66.53
C ASN A 129 21.08 -39.77 66.00
N LYS A 130 21.57 -38.99 64.98
CA LYS A 130 22.87 -39.16 64.33
C LYS A 130 23.06 -40.56 63.68
N LEU A 131 21.98 -41.16 63.19
CA LEU A 131 21.98 -42.49 62.54
C LEU A 131 22.16 -42.37 61.01
N ILE A 132 22.08 -41.19 60.47
CA ILE A 132 22.39 -40.85 59.06
C ILE A 132 23.30 -39.61 59.04
N SER A 133 24.02 -39.43 57.92
CA SER A 133 24.86 -38.26 57.71
C SER A 133 24.04 -37.03 57.30
N ASP A 134 24.57 -35.84 57.55
CA ASP A 134 23.95 -34.60 57.07
C ASP A 134 23.74 -34.59 55.55
N LYS A 135 24.70 -35.19 54.81
CA LYS A 135 24.62 -35.34 53.35
C LYS A 135 23.44 -36.19 52.92
N GLU A 136 23.21 -37.33 53.58
CA GLU A 136 22.10 -38.24 53.29
C GLU A 136 20.75 -37.55 53.56
N PHE A 137 20.66 -36.76 54.58
CA PHE A 137 19.46 -35.95 54.89
C PHE A 137 19.24 -34.86 53.83
N GLU A 138 20.30 -34.11 53.46
CA GLU A 138 20.22 -33.11 52.38
C GLU A 138 19.83 -33.72 51.03
N ASP A 139 20.36 -34.90 50.70
CA ASP A 139 19.99 -35.63 49.49
C ASP A 139 18.51 -36.02 49.50
N PHE A 140 17.98 -36.47 50.65
CA PHE A 140 16.56 -36.75 50.79
C PHE A 140 15.72 -35.48 50.67
N GLN A 141 16.16 -34.37 51.34
CA GLN A 141 15.45 -33.08 51.26
C GLN A 141 15.33 -32.60 49.82
N ARG A 142 16.42 -32.70 49.03
CA ARG A 142 16.37 -32.35 47.59
C ARG A 142 15.40 -33.18 46.80
N LEU A 143 15.28 -34.48 47.10
CA LEU A 143 14.30 -35.37 46.47
C LEU A 143 12.86 -34.95 46.83
N PHE A 144 12.61 -34.63 48.07
CA PHE A 144 11.32 -34.16 48.57
C PHE A 144 10.92 -32.84 47.91
N ASP A 145 11.80 -31.84 47.97
CA ASP A 145 11.56 -30.53 47.34
C ASP A 145 11.31 -30.63 45.83
N GLY A 146 12.07 -31.53 45.16
CA GLY A 146 11.88 -31.83 43.73
C GLY A 146 10.52 -32.51 43.43
N ALA A 147 10.01 -33.34 44.33
CA ALA A 147 8.69 -33.95 44.19
C ALA A 147 7.57 -32.95 44.42
N GLU A 148 7.67 -32.07 45.41
CA GLU A 148 6.71 -30.97 45.65
C GLU A 148 6.65 -30.04 44.46
N LEU A 149 7.80 -29.65 43.90
CA LEU A 149 7.86 -28.81 42.71
C LEU A 149 7.17 -29.46 41.51
N ARG A 150 7.37 -30.78 41.28
CA ARG A 150 6.68 -31.54 40.20
C ARG A 150 5.18 -31.55 40.40
N LEU A 151 4.70 -31.76 41.64
CA LEU A 151 3.27 -31.72 41.96
C LEU A 151 2.69 -30.32 41.70
N LYS A 152 3.42 -29.28 42.12
CA LYS A 152 3.01 -27.89 41.87
C LYS A 152 2.90 -27.62 40.38
N MET A 153 3.89 -27.98 39.57
CA MET A 153 3.86 -27.81 38.11
C MET A 153 2.70 -28.59 37.46
N ALA A 154 2.41 -29.80 37.90
CA ALA A 154 1.28 -30.60 37.39
C ALA A 154 -0.06 -29.92 37.72
N ASN A 155 -0.24 -29.41 38.94
CA ASN A 155 -1.44 -28.66 39.33
C ASN A 155 -1.61 -27.37 38.55
N GLU A 156 -0.53 -26.60 38.35
CA GLU A 156 -0.53 -25.38 37.54
C GLU A 156 -0.91 -25.67 36.09
N HIS A 157 -0.45 -26.81 35.56
CA HIS A 157 -0.80 -27.24 34.19
C HIS A 157 -2.32 -27.55 34.05
N VAL A 158 -2.89 -28.32 35.01
CA VAL A 158 -4.34 -28.60 35.02
C VAL A 158 -5.13 -27.31 35.22
N ALA A 159 -4.72 -26.42 36.12
CA ALA A 159 -5.40 -25.15 36.34
C ALA A 159 -5.44 -24.28 35.05
N LEU A 160 -4.33 -24.24 34.31
CA LEU A 160 -4.27 -23.53 33.02
C LEU A 160 -5.21 -24.16 31.98
N MET A 161 -5.30 -25.51 31.93
CA MET A 161 -6.20 -26.21 31.02
C MET A 161 -7.68 -26.04 31.35
N GLU A 162 -8.04 -26.00 32.64
CA GLU A 162 -9.44 -25.91 33.06
C GLU A 162 -9.97 -24.45 33.09
N SER A 163 -9.19 -23.54 33.65
CA SER A 163 -9.61 -22.15 33.89
C SER A 163 -9.02 -21.13 32.94
N GLY A 164 -7.94 -21.47 32.22
CA GLY A 164 -7.19 -20.55 31.38
C GLY A 164 -6.38 -19.53 32.17
N LYS A 165 -6.22 -19.73 33.48
CA LYS A 165 -5.49 -18.83 34.37
C LYS A 165 -4.61 -19.61 35.33
N VAL A 166 -3.41 -19.11 35.52
CA VAL A 166 -2.49 -19.63 36.53
C VAL A 166 -1.54 -18.53 36.97
N THR A 167 -1.20 -18.48 38.28
CA THR A 167 -0.21 -17.57 38.81
C THR A 167 1.07 -18.34 39.10
N ILE A 168 2.16 -17.99 38.44
CA ILE A 168 3.49 -18.58 38.62
C ILE A 168 4.42 -17.50 39.18
N GLY A 169 4.75 -17.62 40.49
CA GLY A 169 5.47 -16.56 41.18
C GLY A 169 4.64 -15.27 41.24
N GLU A 170 5.18 -14.18 40.70
CA GLU A 170 4.50 -12.88 40.61
C GLU A 170 3.81 -12.64 39.27
N THR A 171 3.88 -13.61 38.34
CA THR A 171 3.34 -13.47 36.99
C THR A 171 2.02 -14.19 36.86
N GLU A 172 0.97 -13.47 36.55
CA GLU A 172 -0.34 -14.02 36.16
C GLU A 172 -0.33 -14.36 34.66
N ILE A 173 -0.51 -15.63 34.36
CA ILE A 173 -0.70 -16.12 33.00
C ILE A 173 -2.20 -16.27 32.78
N GLU A 174 -2.74 -15.45 31.88
CA GLU A 174 -4.15 -15.43 31.54
C GLU A 174 -4.39 -15.81 30.08
N SER A 175 -5.53 -16.42 29.80
CA SER A 175 -6.03 -16.64 28.44
C SER A 175 -6.62 -15.37 27.78
N ILE A 176 -6.39 -14.21 28.39
CA ILE A 176 -6.76 -12.92 27.82
C ILE A 176 -5.65 -12.45 26.89
N VAL A 177 -6.03 -12.24 25.62
CA VAL A 177 -5.13 -11.66 24.63
C VAL A 177 -5.17 -10.15 24.77
N LYS A 178 -3.99 -9.55 25.01
CA LYS A 178 -3.81 -8.10 25.18
C LYS A 178 -3.20 -7.46 23.92
N ALA A 179 -3.47 -6.18 23.74
CA ALA A 179 -2.93 -5.40 22.63
C ALA A 179 -1.40 -5.27 22.71
N PRO A 180 -0.65 -5.59 21.64
CA PRO A 180 0.80 -5.48 21.63
C PRO A 180 1.30 -4.05 21.45
N ILE A 181 0.50 -3.17 20.83
CA ILE A 181 0.84 -1.77 20.52
C ILE A 181 -0.37 -0.86 20.76
N ASP A 182 -0.12 0.44 20.86
CA ASP A 182 -1.16 1.45 20.71
C ASP A 182 -1.58 1.57 19.25
N GLY A 183 -2.88 1.54 18.97
CA GLY A 183 -3.37 1.64 17.62
C GLY A 183 -4.85 1.32 17.45
N PHE A 184 -5.28 1.27 16.22
CA PHE A 184 -6.65 0.93 15.85
C PHE A 184 -6.77 -0.54 15.45
N VAL A 185 -7.89 -1.15 15.76
CA VAL A 185 -8.27 -2.46 15.24
C VAL A 185 -8.71 -2.27 13.78
N LEU A 186 -7.91 -2.74 12.84
CA LEU A 186 -8.20 -2.61 11.40
C LEU A 186 -9.18 -3.67 10.91
N ASN A 187 -8.99 -4.90 11.39
CA ASN A 187 -9.77 -6.05 11.00
C ASN A 187 -9.84 -7.05 12.15
N ARG A 188 -10.97 -7.76 12.26
CA ARG A 188 -11.20 -8.88 13.13
C ARG A 188 -11.50 -10.10 12.26
N ALA A 189 -10.69 -11.14 12.41
CA ALA A 189 -10.78 -12.37 11.62
C ALA A 189 -11.52 -13.49 12.32
N ILE A 190 -12.03 -13.25 13.55
CA ILE A 190 -12.65 -14.26 14.42
C ILE A 190 -13.91 -13.72 15.09
N GLU A 191 -14.81 -14.63 15.44
CA GLU A 191 -16.05 -14.34 16.18
C GLU A 191 -16.10 -15.14 17.50
N VAL A 192 -17.06 -14.79 18.37
CA VAL A 192 -17.31 -15.54 19.60
C VAL A 192 -17.78 -16.95 19.24
N GLY A 193 -17.12 -17.97 19.80
CA GLY A 193 -17.34 -19.38 19.50
C GLY A 193 -16.34 -19.99 18.53
N ASP A 194 -15.52 -19.18 17.87
CA ASP A 194 -14.49 -19.71 16.96
C ASP A 194 -13.37 -20.40 17.72
N GLN A 195 -12.87 -21.49 17.14
CA GLN A 195 -11.70 -22.21 17.65
C GLN A 195 -10.42 -21.52 17.20
N VAL A 196 -9.50 -21.33 18.12
CA VAL A 196 -8.18 -20.74 17.87
C VAL A 196 -7.05 -21.65 18.28
N THR A 197 -5.98 -21.62 17.49
CA THR A 197 -4.76 -22.39 17.72
C THR A 197 -3.59 -21.45 18.04
N PRO A 198 -2.67 -21.83 18.94
CA PRO A 198 -1.54 -21.00 19.29
C PRO A 198 -0.50 -20.97 18.18
N GLN A 199 0.26 -19.88 18.14
CA GLN A 199 1.48 -19.83 17.35
C GLN A 199 2.55 -20.69 18.00
N THR A 200 3.12 -21.61 17.25
CA THR A 200 4.24 -22.47 17.66
C THR A 200 5.37 -22.36 16.65
N SER A 201 6.50 -23.03 16.92
CA SER A 201 7.62 -23.10 15.96
C SER A 201 7.24 -23.80 14.64
N TYR A 202 6.18 -24.58 14.63
CA TYR A 202 5.74 -25.39 13.47
C TYR A 202 4.42 -24.89 12.85
N MET A 203 3.68 -24.01 13.54
CA MET A 203 2.38 -23.52 13.09
C MET A 203 2.28 -22.01 13.28
N GLU A 204 1.76 -21.32 12.27
CA GLU A 204 1.62 -19.85 12.32
C GLU A 204 0.60 -19.34 13.36
N GLY A 205 -0.28 -20.21 13.85
CA GLY A 205 -1.37 -19.86 14.74
C GLY A 205 -2.47 -19.05 14.07
N THR A 206 -3.64 -19.01 14.72
CA THR A 206 -4.79 -18.27 14.23
C THR A 206 -4.59 -16.77 14.40
N VAL A 207 -4.74 -16.01 13.30
CA VAL A 207 -4.78 -14.54 13.36
C VAL A 207 -6.13 -14.13 13.92
N LEU A 208 -6.12 -13.44 15.05
CA LEU A 208 -7.31 -13.00 15.76
C LEU A 208 -7.82 -11.67 15.22
N MET A 209 -6.94 -10.71 15.14
CA MET A 209 -7.20 -9.38 14.58
C MET A 209 -5.93 -8.72 14.09
N LYS A 210 -6.08 -7.68 13.28
CA LYS A 210 -4.98 -6.85 12.82
C LYS A 210 -5.09 -5.47 13.45
N MET A 211 -3.97 -5.00 13.99
CA MET A 211 -3.85 -3.68 14.61
C MET A 211 -2.79 -2.86 13.94
N ALA A 212 -2.99 -1.55 13.87
CA ALA A 212 -2.00 -0.65 13.33
C ALA A 212 -2.05 0.74 13.98
N ASN A 213 -0.89 1.38 14.00
CA ASN A 213 -0.80 2.79 14.32
C ASN A 213 -1.08 3.62 13.05
N MET A 214 -2.15 4.41 13.07
CA MET A 214 -2.58 5.24 11.94
C MET A 214 -1.93 6.64 11.94
N GLU A 215 -1.04 6.95 12.87
CA GLU A 215 -0.31 8.23 12.89
C GLU A 215 0.75 8.31 11.79
N ARG A 216 1.27 7.18 11.37
CA ARG A 216 2.32 7.07 10.34
C ARG A 216 1.85 6.17 9.22
N LEU A 217 1.50 6.82 8.12
CA LEU A 217 1.05 6.15 6.91
C LEU A 217 2.13 6.21 5.83
N LEU A 218 2.18 5.16 5.04
CA LEU A 218 3.02 5.04 3.86
C LEU A 218 2.12 4.81 2.64
N PHE A 219 2.50 5.39 1.52
CA PHE A 219 2.02 4.89 0.25
C PHE A 219 2.98 3.77 -0.20
N LYS A 220 2.46 2.60 -0.45
CA LYS A 220 3.19 1.47 -1.04
C LYS A 220 2.64 1.22 -2.43
N GLY A 221 3.50 1.32 -3.41
CA GLY A 221 3.10 1.19 -4.81
C GLY A 221 4.22 0.71 -5.70
N THR A 222 3.95 0.76 -6.99
CA THR A 222 4.90 0.35 -8.02
C THR A 222 5.04 1.43 -9.09
N VAL A 223 6.24 1.59 -9.61
CA VAL A 223 6.59 2.50 -10.71
C VAL A 223 7.18 1.69 -11.87
N ASP A 224 7.02 2.19 -13.09
CA ASP A 224 7.55 1.56 -14.29
C ASP A 224 9.09 1.63 -14.36
N GLU A 225 9.71 0.64 -15.01
CA GLU A 225 11.16 0.56 -15.21
C GLU A 225 11.74 1.78 -15.95
N ILE A 226 10.96 2.38 -16.86
CA ILE A 226 11.40 3.54 -17.65
C ILE A 226 11.69 4.76 -16.77
N ASP A 227 10.91 4.92 -15.69
CA ASP A 227 10.97 6.11 -14.83
C ASP A 227 11.90 5.91 -13.63
N VAL A 228 12.08 4.66 -13.16
CA VAL A 228 12.85 4.40 -11.93
C VAL A 228 14.28 4.91 -11.99
N GLY A 229 14.92 4.86 -13.17
CA GLY A 229 16.28 5.34 -13.38
C GLY A 229 16.48 6.85 -13.15
N LYS A 230 15.40 7.63 -13.22
CA LYS A 230 15.42 9.09 -12.99
C LYS A 230 15.09 9.46 -11.54
N MET A 231 14.60 8.51 -10.74
CA MET A 231 14.10 8.75 -9.39
C MET A 231 15.21 8.66 -8.36
N LYS A 232 15.07 9.44 -7.29
CA LYS A 232 15.98 9.42 -6.13
C LYS A 232 15.15 9.51 -4.85
N GLU A 233 15.64 8.87 -3.79
CA GLU A 233 15.07 9.01 -2.46
C GLU A 233 15.08 10.48 -2.01
N GLY A 234 14.05 10.89 -1.27
CA GLY A 234 13.86 12.27 -0.85
C GLY A 234 13.10 13.17 -1.83
N MET A 235 12.77 12.70 -3.04
CA MET A 235 11.95 13.47 -3.99
C MET A 235 10.55 13.73 -3.44
N GLU A 236 10.03 14.94 -3.73
CA GLU A 236 8.66 15.33 -3.40
C GLU A 236 7.65 14.53 -4.23
N VAL A 237 6.55 14.18 -3.59
CA VAL A 237 5.47 13.39 -4.20
C VAL A 237 4.12 14.03 -3.91
N GLU A 238 3.30 14.12 -4.94
CA GLU A 238 1.89 14.49 -4.86
C GLU A 238 1.03 13.23 -4.99
N ILE A 239 0.33 12.88 -3.91
CA ILE A 239 -0.50 11.67 -3.84
C ILE A 239 -1.96 12.08 -4.00
N LYS A 240 -2.63 11.51 -4.99
CA LYS A 240 -4.07 11.63 -5.22
C LYS A 240 -4.75 10.34 -4.78
N VAL A 241 -5.59 10.45 -3.77
CA VAL A 241 -6.32 9.31 -3.19
C VAL A 241 -7.68 9.20 -3.88
N GLY A 242 -8.01 8.00 -4.36
CA GLY A 242 -9.26 7.79 -5.10
C GLY A 242 -10.52 8.13 -4.29
N ALA A 243 -10.49 7.89 -2.98
CA ALA A 243 -11.58 8.21 -2.07
C ALA A 243 -11.70 9.71 -1.72
N LEU A 244 -10.67 10.53 -2.02
CA LEU A 244 -10.58 11.95 -1.68
C LEU A 244 -10.14 12.76 -2.92
N PRO A 245 -10.99 12.89 -3.96
CA PRO A 245 -10.58 13.41 -5.25
C PRO A 245 -10.20 14.90 -5.24
N THR A 246 -10.66 15.66 -4.25
CA THR A 246 -10.35 17.08 -4.08
C THR A 246 -9.05 17.35 -3.34
N ASP A 247 -8.56 16.36 -2.57
CA ASP A 247 -7.44 16.56 -1.69
C ASP A 247 -6.18 15.91 -2.28
N THR A 248 -5.11 16.69 -2.33
CA THR A 248 -3.79 16.19 -2.71
C THR A 248 -2.94 16.08 -1.46
N VAL A 249 -2.50 14.88 -1.18
CA VAL A 249 -1.62 14.58 -0.04
C VAL A 249 -0.17 14.71 -0.50
N ARG A 250 0.65 15.42 0.27
CA ARG A 250 2.08 15.54 -0.01
C ARG A 250 2.84 14.46 0.72
N GLY A 251 3.88 13.94 0.07
CA GLY A 251 4.77 12.94 0.63
C GLY A 251 6.19 13.08 0.10
N PHE A 252 7.06 12.21 0.60
CA PHE A 252 8.45 12.11 0.15
C PHE A 252 8.78 10.67 -0.16
N LEU A 253 9.45 10.45 -1.29
CA LEU A 253 9.94 9.14 -1.69
C LEU A 253 10.96 8.64 -0.67
N ARG A 254 10.58 7.61 0.09
CA ARG A 254 11.40 7.08 1.18
C ARG A 254 12.35 6.01 0.70
N LYS A 255 11.87 5.11 -0.18
CA LYS A 255 12.62 3.94 -0.61
C LYS A 255 12.20 3.48 -2.00
N ILE A 256 13.18 3.04 -2.76
CA ILE A 256 13.00 2.34 -4.03
C ILE A 256 13.64 0.96 -3.87
N TRP A 257 12.89 -0.11 -4.16
CA TRP A 257 13.46 -1.46 -4.11
C TRP A 257 14.43 -1.69 -5.26
N LEU A 258 15.54 -2.36 -4.96
CA LEU A 258 16.57 -2.68 -5.96
C LEU A 258 16.19 -3.86 -6.86
N LYS A 259 15.13 -4.61 -6.51
CA LYS A 259 14.66 -5.76 -7.28
C LYS A 259 13.32 -5.45 -7.92
N ALA A 260 13.27 -5.56 -9.24
CA ALA A 260 12.03 -5.46 -10.01
C ALA A 260 11.09 -6.64 -9.74
N GLN A 261 9.82 -6.42 -9.95
CA GLN A 261 8.77 -7.42 -9.94
C GLN A 261 8.02 -7.40 -11.28
N LYS A 262 7.51 -8.56 -11.71
CA LYS A 262 6.58 -8.62 -12.85
C LYS A 262 5.16 -8.49 -12.34
N LYS A 263 4.44 -7.50 -12.84
CA LYS A 263 3.03 -7.27 -12.56
C LYS A 263 2.32 -6.97 -13.89
N ASP A 264 1.27 -7.72 -14.20
CA ASP A 264 0.46 -7.54 -15.41
C ASP A 264 1.30 -7.44 -16.71
N ASN A 265 2.30 -8.32 -16.85
CA ASN A 265 3.29 -8.36 -17.94
C ASN A 265 4.23 -7.14 -18.05
N ALA A 266 4.18 -6.19 -17.13
CA ALA A 266 5.11 -5.08 -17.04
C ALA A 266 6.20 -5.34 -15.98
N THR A 267 7.39 -4.81 -16.21
CA THR A 267 8.46 -4.77 -15.23
C THR A 267 8.29 -3.52 -14.38
N VAL A 268 8.05 -3.70 -13.08
CA VAL A 268 7.79 -2.60 -12.14
C VAL A 268 8.71 -2.69 -10.92
N PHE A 269 9.01 -1.54 -10.34
CA PHE A 269 9.78 -1.45 -9.11
C PHE A 269 8.90 -1.02 -7.95
N PRO A 270 8.88 -1.78 -6.84
CA PRO A 270 8.18 -1.36 -5.64
C PRO A 270 8.82 -0.11 -5.04
N ILE A 271 7.98 0.77 -4.52
CA ILE A 271 8.41 2.00 -3.83
C ILE A 271 7.61 2.24 -2.57
N GLU A 272 8.20 2.96 -1.64
CA GLU A 272 7.54 3.50 -0.45
C GLU A 272 7.65 5.02 -0.41
N ILE A 273 6.53 5.68 -0.11
CA ILE A 273 6.46 7.12 0.06
C ILE A 273 5.95 7.41 1.46
N LEU A 274 6.69 8.20 2.21
CA LEU A 274 6.28 8.65 3.55
C LEU A 274 5.24 9.77 3.41
N ILE A 275 4.14 9.66 4.17
CA ILE A 275 3.10 10.67 4.26
C ILE A 275 3.23 11.37 5.62
N PRO A 276 3.83 12.57 5.69
CA PRO A 276 3.95 13.30 6.94
C PRO A 276 2.60 13.85 7.38
N GLY A 277 2.35 13.89 8.69
CA GLY A 277 1.15 14.54 9.24
C GLY A 277 -0.17 13.79 9.03
N ALA A 278 -0.13 12.49 8.79
CA ALA A 278 -1.32 11.65 8.59
C ALA A 278 -2.27 11.62 9.81
N ARG A 279 -1.81 12.04 10.99
CA ARG A 279 -2.56 12.02 12.26
C ARG A 279 -3.92 12.72 12.22
N ASN A 280 -4.07 13.78 11.41
CA ASN A 280 -5.30 14.55 11.28
C ASN A 280 -6.02 14.33 9.94
N SER A 281 -5.58 13.35 9.15
CA SER A 281 -6.15 13.08 7.84
C SER A 281 -7.31 12.07 7.92
N THR A 282 -8.26 12.20 7.00
CA THR A 282 -9.34 11.22 6.79
C THR A 282 -8.87 9.97 6.05
N LEU A 283 -7.54 9.79 5.94
CA LEU A 283 -6.94 8.65 5.25
C LEU A 283 -7.19 7.35 6.02
N ARG A 284 -7.54 6.32 5.27
CA ARG A 284 -7.70 4.97 5.81
C ARG A 284 -6.71 4.01 5.16
N ALA A 285 -6.31 3.00 5.91
CA ALA A 285 -5.55 1.88 5.38
C ALA A 285 -6.35 1.17 4.26
N GLY A 286 -5.65 0.80 3.18
CA GLY A 286 -6.26 0.16 2.01
C GLY A 286 -6.79 1.12 0.94
N TYR A 287 -6.77 2.42 1.13
CA TYR A 287 -7.17 3.34 0.07
C TYR A 287 -6.23 3.27 -1.13
N SER A 288 -6.79 3.07 -2.32
CA SER A 288 -6.04 3.15 -3.57
C SER A 288 -5.65 4.59 -3.87
N ALA A 289 -4.45 4.79 -4.32
CA ALA A 289 -3.91 6.10 -4.64
C ALA A 289 -2.95 6.07 -5.83
N ASN A 290 -2.85 7.22 -6.49
CA ASN A 290 -1.88 7.52 -7.52
C ASN A 290 -0.87 8.54 -6.98
N ALA A 291 0.40 8.23 -7.05
CA ALA A 291 1.47 9.10 -6.59
C ALA A 291 2.26 9.65 -7.79
N ASN A 292 2.31 10.98 -7.91
CA ASN A 292 3.13 11.69 -8.88
C ASN A 292 4.44 12.10 -8.22
N ILE A 293 5.52 11.38 -8.52
CA ILE A 293 6.87 11.68 -8.02
C ILE A 293 7.47 12.76 -8.90
N ILE A 294 7.84 13.91 -8.33
CA ILE A 294 8.37 15.05 -9.04
C ILE A 294 9.86 14.83 -9.33
N ILE A 295 10.17 14.45 -10.58
CA ILE A 295 11.55 14.22 -11.02
C ILE A 295 12.26 15.55 -11.25
N GLN A 296 11.65 16.44 -12.00
CA GLN A 296 12.17 17.76 -12.30
C GLN A 296 11.05 18.79 -12.46
N LYS A 297 11.25 19.98 -11.93
CA LYS A 297 10.31 21.10 -12.06
C LYS A 297 11.05 22.32 -12.55
N LYS A 298 10.54 22.95 -13.58
CA LYS A 298 11.02 24.26 -14.08
C LYS A 298 9.89 25.25 -14.07
N ASN A 299 10.12 26.40 -13.46
CA ASN A 299 9.17 27.49 -13.39
C ASN A 299 9.58 28.60 -14.37
N ASN A 300 8.63 29.37 -14.85
CA ASN A 300 8.83 30.54 -15.72
C ASN A 300 9.64 30.21 -17.00
N VAL A 301 9.32 29.09 -17.65
CA VAL A 301 9.90 28.70 -18.93
C VAL A 301 8.88 28.86 -20.05
N LEU A 302 9.37 29.15 -21.27
CA LEU A 302 8.50 29.21 -22.44
C LEU A 302 7.96 27.81 -22.76
N THR A 303 6.66 27.68 -22.90
CA THR A 303 5.97 26.42 -23.11
C THR A 303 5.07 26.45 -24.33
N ILE A 304 5.03 25.34 -25.05
CA ILE A 304 4.08 25.06 -26.12
C ILE A 304 3.52 23.65 -25.95
N PRO A 305 2.31 23.36 -26.42
CA PRO A 305 1.81 21.98 -26.44
C PRO A 305 2.73 21.10 -27.26
N GLU A 306 3.09 19.92 -26.74
CA GLU A 306 4.02 19.01 -27.44
C GLU A 306 3.50 18.56 -28.80
N ARG A 307 2.18 18.48 -29.00
CA ARG A 307 1.52 18.12 -30.25
C ARG A 307 1.85 19.04 -31.44
N VAL A 308 2.29 20.30 -31.20
CA VAL A 308 2.67 21.23 -32.28
C VAL A 308 4.12 21.04 -32.73
N VAL A 309 4.93 20.33 -31.95
CA VAL A 309 6.35 20.07 -32.25
C VAL A 309 6.48 18.87 -33.19
N THR A 310 7.36 18.98 -34.18
CA THR A 310 7.75 17.88 -35.07
C THR A 310 9.18 17.48 -34.75
N PHE A 311 9.38 16.24 -34.29
CA PHE A 311 10.71 15.69 -34.04
C PHE A 311 11.22 14.98 -35.27
N ARG A 312 12.43 15.31 -35.72
CA ARG A 312 13.16 14.65 -36.83
C ARG A 312 14.62 14.55 -36.45
N ASN A 313 15.15 13.33 -36.35
CA ASN A 313 16.59 13.09 -36.13
C ASN A 313 17.21 14.05 -35.11
N ASP A 314 16.86 13.96 -33.84
CA ASP A 314 17.35 14.82 -32.73
C ASP A 314 17.07 16.34 -32.84
N SER A 315 16.33 16.75 -33.87
CA SER A 315 15.96 18.16 -34.07
C SER A 315 14.45 18.36 -33.94
N SER A 316 14.07 19.47 -33.30
CA SER A 316 12.68 19.84 -33.07
C SER A 316 12.29 21.02 -33.95
N PHE A 317 11.16 20.92 -34.61
CA PHE A 317 10.64 21.93 -35.54
C PHE A 317 9.21 22.30 -35.18
N VAL A 318 8.87 23.56 -35.37
CA VAL A 318 7.50 24.08 -35.29
C VAL A 318 7.15 24.84 -36.56
N LYS A 319 5.87 24.91 -36.90
CA LYS A 319 5.38 25.76 -37.99
C LYS A 319 4.93 27.09 -37.43
N ILE A 320 5.47 28.17 -38.00
CA ILE A 320 5.07 29.59 -37.70
C ILE A 320 4.34 30.16 -38.89
N PRO A 321 3.26 30.95 -38.67
CA PRO A 321 2.57 31.60 -39.74
C PRO A 321 3.42 32.78 -40.28
N LYS A 322 3.72 32.79 -41.59
CA LYS A 322 4.50 33.88 -42.23
C LYS A 322 3.61 34.78 -43.07
N ALA A 323 2.59 34.20 -43.72
CA ALA A 323 1.59 34.91 -44.51
C ALA A 323 0.30 34.06 -44.54
N PRO A 324 -0.86 34.63 -44.91
CA PRO A 324 -2.08 33.86 -45.07
C PRO A 324 -1.84 32.65 -45.98
N GLY A 325 -2.02 31.43 -45.46
CA GLY A 325 -1.84 30.16 -46.15
C GLY A 325 -0.38 29.67 -46.36
N LYS A 326 0.64 30.35 -45.80
CA LYS A 326 2.04 29.93 -45.89
C LYS A 326 2.65 29.85 -44.49
N ASP A 327 2.91 28.63 -44.05
CA ASP A 327 3.62 28.33 -42.82
C ASP A 327 5.11 28.07 -43.11
N GLU A 328 5.99 28.56 -42.26
CA GLU A 328 7.44 28.32 -42.33
C GLU A 328 7.84 27.37 -41.21
N GLU A 329 8.59 26.32 -41.51
CA GLU A 329 9.21 25.46 -40.48
C GLU A 329 10.38 26.21 -39.86
N LYS A 330 10.34 26.32 -38.52
CA LYS A 330 11.40 26.92 -37.72
C LYS A 330 12.00 25.88 -36.79
N HIS A 331 13.32 25.77 -36.80
CA HIS A 331 14.05 24.94 -35.86
C HIS A 331 14.00 25.56 -34.47
N ILE A 332 13.69 24.75 -33.46
CA ILE A 332 13.68 25.15 -32.04
C ILE A 332 14.52 24.18 -31.23
N LYS A 333 15.07 24.65 -30.12
CA LYS A 333 15.67 23.78 -29.11
C LYS A 333 14.66 23.57 -27.99
N THR A 334 14.27 22.34 -27.79
CA THR A 334 13.34 21.93 -26.75
C THR A 334 14.10 21.50 -25.48
N GLY A 335 13.44 21.53 -24.33
CA GLY A 335 13.95 21.08 -23.05
C GLY A 335 13.04 20.06 -22.41
N LEU A 336 12.62 20.32 -21.17
CA LEU A 336 11.78 19.43 -20.39
C LEU A 336 10.39 19.27 -21.03
N SER A 337 9.83 18.07 -20.99
CA SER A 337 8.45 17.78 -21.42
C SER A 337 7.70 17.05 -20.32
N ASP A 338 6.39 17.32 -20.23
CA ASP A 338 5.44 16.58 -19.37
C ASP A 338 4.42 15.75 -20.17
N ALA A 339 4.75 15.45 -21.45
CA ALA A 339 3.92 14.77 -22.45
C ALA A 339 2.68 15.56 -22.93
N ILE A 340 2.37 16.71 -22.31
CA ILE A 340 1.31 17.63 -22.73
C ILE A 340 1.93 18.91 -23.30
N SER A 341 2.89 19.44 -22.59
CA SER A 341 3.62 20.67 -22.91
C SER A 341 5.10 20.41 -22.93
N ILE A 342 5.82 21.15 -23.76
CA ILE A 342 7.27 21.06 -23.86
C ILE A 342 7.91 22.44 -23.70
N GLU A 343 9.03 22.49 -23.00
CA GLU A 343 9.85 23.68 -22.82
C GLU A 343 10.52 24.08 -24.14
N VAL A 344 10.49 25.34 -24.45
CA VAL A 344 11.25 25.94 -25.56
C VAL A 344 12.45 26.70 -24.96
N VAL A 345 13.64 26.11 -25.12
CA VAL A 345 14.89 26.71 -24.64
C VAL A 345 15.36 27.86 -25.55
N SER A 346 15.17 27.70 -26.86
CA SER A 346 15.49 28.75 -27.84
C SER A 346 14.72 28.56 -29.15
N GLY A 347 14.61 29.64 -29.92
CA GLY A 347 13.98 29.64 -31.24
C GLY A 347 12.63 30.34 -31.27
N LEU A 348 11.94 30.50 -30.16
CA LEU A 348 10.67 31.27 -30.06
C LEU A 348 10.74 32.30 -28.93
N LYS A 349 9.84 33.26 -28.99
CA LYS A 349 9.63 34.29 -27.94
C LYS A 349 8.21 34.13 -27.38
N GLU A 350 8.00 34.69 -26.18
CA GLU A 350 6.66 34.79 -25.61
C GLU A 350 5.73 35.55 -26.52
N GLY A 351 4.53 35.01 -26.74
CA GLY A 351 3.52 35.59 -27.66
C GLY A 351 3.65 35.13 -29.11
N ASP A 352 4.74 34.49 -29.54
CA ASP A 352 4.83 33.92 -30.89
C ASP A 352 3.68 32.92 -31.12
N GLU A 353 3.16 32.87 -32.34
CA GLU A 353 2.12 31.90 -32.71
C GLU A 353 2.74 30.71 -33.44
N VAL A 354 2.33 29.53 -33.04
CA VAL A 354 2.68 28.27 -33.71
C VAL A 354 1.42 27.60 -34.25
N VAL A 355 1.54 26.95 -35.40
CA VAL A 355 0.41 26.34 -36.09
C VAL A 355 0.25 24.91 -35.59
N GLU A 356 -0.98 24.51 -35.25
CA GLU A 356 -1.30 23.15 -34.85
C GLU A 356 -1.28 22.21 -36.04
N LYS A 357 -0.82 20.97 -35.83
CA LYS A 357 -0.87 19.96 -36.89
C LYS A 357 -2.32 19.58 -37.17
N PRO A 358 -2.69 19.37 -38.44
CA PRO A 358 -4.01 18.86 -38.75
C PRO A 358 -4.19 17.48 -38.09
N VAL A 359 -5.31 17.31 -37.42
CA VAL A 359 -5.69 16.00 -36.87
C VAL A 359 -5.96 15.07 -38.06
N LYS A 360 -5.15 14.03 -38.23
CA LYS A 360 -5.49 12.96 -39.18
C LYS A 360 -6.79 12.33 -38.73
N LYS A 361 -7.88 12.53 -39.44
CA LYS A 361 -9.07 11.71 -39.27
C LYS A 361 -8.65 10.28 -39.61
N ILE A 362 -8.78 9.39 -38.68
CA ILE A 362 -8.66 7.96 -38.88
C ILE A 362 -10.03 7.55 -39.46
N ASP A 363 -10.07 7.23 -40.76
CA ASP A 363 -11.23 6.65 -41.42
C ASP A 363 -11.36 5.17 -40.99
#